data_9aaf9e3c51438cd8ca4495bc9f08dbf4
#
_entry.id   9aaf9e3c51438cd8ca4495bc9f08dbf4
#
_cell.length_a   1.000
_cell.length_b   1.000
_cell.length_c   1.000
_cell.angle_alpha   90.00
_cell.angle_beta   90.00
_cell.angle_gamma   90.00
#
_symmetry.space_group_name_H-M   'P 1'
#
loop_
_entity.id
_entity.type
_entity.pdbx_description
1 polymer ?
#
loop_
_entity_poly.entity_id
_entity_poly.type
_entity_poly.pdbx_seq_one_letter_code
_entity_poly.pdbx_strand_id
1 'polypeptide(L)'
;MSIEEVAARAGVGKTTIYRRWPSKGLLALDAFVISFRAEQPLPDTGSLRGDLLSALHAWVRAVTQTAMGPLLTGLIAEAQHDPELRGAWRDRVLEPLRSQHRIMLDRAIERGEIPASVDRDVVLDLFFGAAEHRLLLGHLPMTGEFIAEVVDMILAGITGAR
;
A
#
# COMPACT_ATOMS: atom_id res chain seq x y z
N MET A 1 16.16 1.53 -14.98
CA MET A 1 17.28 1.56 -14.00
C MET A 1 17.94 0.18 -13.96
N SER A 2 19.26 0.13 -14.16
CA SER A 2 20.07 -1.11 -14.03
C SER A 2 20.87 -1.10 -12.73
N ILE A 3 21.34 -2.26 -12.29
CA ILE A 3 22.25 -2.37 -11.12
C ILE A 3 23.56 -1.62 -11.38
N GLU A 4 24.01 -1.60 -12.63
CA GLU A 4 25.19 -0.85 -13.07
C GLU A 4 25.05 0.65 -12.80
N GLU A 5 23.92 1.23 -13.18
CA GLU A 5 23.64 2.66 -12.97
C GLU A 5 23.56 2.97 -11.48
N VAL A 6 22.95 2.08 -10.68
CA VAL A 6 22.88 2.25 -9.22
C VAL A 6 24.28 2.19 -8.61
N ALA A 7 25.08 1.22 -8.98
CA ALA A 7 26.46 1.06 -8.51
C ALA A 7 27.32 2.29 -8.83
N ALA A 8 27.24 2.77 -10.08
CA ALA A 8 27.96 3.96 -10.53
C ALA A 8 27.54 5.21 -9.72
N ARG A 9 26.25 5.43 -9.52
CA ARG A 9 25.74 6.59 -8.76
C ARG A 9 26.09 6.52 -7.27
N ALA A 10 26.16 5.31 -6.71
CA ALA A 10 26.52 5.09 -5.31
C ALA A 10 28.06 5.06 -5.09
N GLY A 11 28.87 5.09 -6.15
CA GLY A 11 30.33 5.01 -6.04
C GLY A 11 30.85 3.68 -5.53
N VAL A 12 30.08 2.58 -5.75
CA VAL A 12 30.46 1.24 -5.28
C VAL A 12 30.52 0.23 -6.43
N GLY A 13 31.23 -0.88 -6.21
CA GLY A 13 31.26 -1.98 -7.19
C GLY A 13 29.95 -2.79 -7.19
N LYS A 14 29.57 -3.37 -8.35
CA LYS A 14 28.41 -4.27 -8.48
C LYS A 14 28.42 -5.39 -7.43
N THR A 15 29.58 -5.98 -7.16
CA THR A 15 29.76 -7.05 -6.18
C THR A 15 29.30 -6.64 -4.79
N THR A 16 29.51 -5.38 -4.42
CA THR A 16 29.05 -4.82 -3.15
C THR A 16 27.53 -4.78 -3.07
N ILE A 17 26.85 -4.42 -4.16
CA ILE A 17 25.40 -4.42 -4.25
C ILE A 17 24.85 -5.84 -4.17
N TYR A 18 25.34 -6.77 -5.01
CA TYR A 18 24.85 -8.14 -5.05
C TYR A 18 25.11 -8.95 -3.76
N ARG A 19 26.13 -8.56 -2.99
CA ARG A 19 26.37 -9.16 -1.67
C ARG A 19 25.25 -8.83 -0.68
N ARG A 20 24.60 -7.65 -0.80
CA ARG A 20 23.54 -7.19 0.09
C ARG A 20 22.14 -7.49 -0.47
N TRP A 21 21.97 -7.40 -1.79
CA TRP A 21 20.72 -7.64 -2.49
C TRP A 21 20.92 -8.64 -3.62
N PRO A 22 20.51 -9.90 -3.42
CA PRO A 22 20.68 -10.95 -4.44
C PRO A 22 19.98 -10.65 -5.77
N SER A 23 18.92 -9.82 -5.75
CA SER A 23 18.20 -9.42 -6.96
C SER A 23 17.94 -7.90 -6.99
N LYS A 24 17.66 -7.40 -8.19
CA LYS A 24 17.23 -6.00 -8.41
C LYS A 24 15.89 -5.71 -7.71
N GLY A 25 14.99 -6.70 -7.70
CA GLY A 25 13.69 -6.60 -7.04
C GLY A 25 13.85 -6.37 -5.53
N LEU A 26 14.74 -7.10 -4.86
CA LEU A 26 15.01 -6.93 -3.43
C LEU A 26 15.67 -5.57 -3.11
N LEU A 27 16.55 -5.05 -3.99
CA LEU A 27 17.08 -3.69 -3.85
C LEU A 27 15.98 -2.64 -4.00
N ALA A 28 15.12 -2.81 -5.00
CA ALA A 28 13.99 -1.90 -5.26
C ALA A 28 12.98 -1.94 -4.10
N LEU A 29 12.74 -3.12 -3.52
CA LEU A 29 11.90 -3.29 -2.34
C LEU A 29 12.46 -2.55 -1.12
N ASP A 30 13.77 -2.62 -0.86
CA ASP A 30 14.40 -1.86 0.24
C ASP A 30 14.21 -0.36 0.04
N ALA A 31 14.45 0.14 -1.18
CA ALA A 31 14.23 1.55 -1.52
C ALA A 31 12.76 1.96 -1.32
N PHE A 32 11.81 1.10 -1.71
CA PHE A 32 10.38 1.32 -1.48
C PHE A 32 10.06 1.41 0.01
N VAL A 33 10.51 0.45 0.81
CA VAL A 33 10.25 0.43 2.28
C VAL A 33 10.79 1.67 2.97
N ILE A 34 12.00 2.12 2.60
CA ILE A 34 12.60 3.34 3.16
C ILE A 34 11.76 4.58 2.81
N SER A 35 11.35 4.70 1.54
CA SER A 35 10.55 5.83 1.07
C SER A 35 9.15 5.83 1.68
N PHE A 36 8.53 4.66 1.81
CA PHE A 36 7.16 4.51 2.30
C PHE A 36 7.05 4.77 3.81
N ARG A 37 8.03 4.31 4.62
CA ARG A 37 8.01 4.49 6.08
C ARG A 37 8.11 5.94 6.53
N ALA A 38 8.65 6.82 5.70
CA ALA A 38 8.91 8.21 6.06
C ALA A 38 7.66 9.11 6.05
N GLU A 39 6.51 8.64 5.54
CA GLU A 39 5.52 9.60 5.04
C GLU A 39 4.15 9.61 5.73
N GLN A 40 3.76 8.65 6.61
CA GLN A 40 2.35 8.70 7.05
C GLN A 40 2.09 8.23 8.49
N PRO A 41 1.77 9.15 9.41
CA PRO A 41 1.07 8.77 10.63
C PRO A 41 -0.30 8.19 10.29
N LEU A 42 -0.71 7.14 11.02
CA LEU A 42 -2.04 6.57 10.89
C LEU A 42 -3.09 7.64 11.21
N PRO A 43 -4.08 7.89 10.32
CA PRO A 43 -5.13 8.87 10.60
C PRO A 43 -5.91 8.54 11.86
N ASP A 44 -6.32 9.59 12.58
CA ASP A 44 -7.21 9.52 13.73
C ASP A 44 -8.11 10.77 13.74
N THR A 45 -9.10 10.76 12.87
CA THR A 45 -10.00 11.90 12.62
C THR A 45 -11.23 11.90 13.52
N GLY A 46 -11.38 10.85 14.34
CA GLY A 46 -12.55 10.64 15.19
C GLY A 46 -13.68 9.84 14.52
N SER A 47 -13.54 9.43 13.26
CA SER A 47 -14.48 8.56 12.55
C SER A 47 -13.80 7.65 11.56
N LEU A 48 -14.32 6.42 11.37
CA LEU A 48 -13.78 5.49 10.38
C LEU A 48 -13.83 6.07 8.96
N ARG A 49 -14.91 6.74 8.61
CA ARG A 49 -15.03 7.39 7.31
C ARG A 49 -13.92 8.41 7.07
N GLY A 50 -13.67 9.26 8.04
CA GLY A 50 -12.60 10.27 7.97
C GLY A 50 -11.22 9.63 7.86
N ASP A 51 -10.97 8.59 8.64
CA ASP A 51 -9.70 7.86 8.65
C ASP A 51 -9.44 7.18 7.31
N LEU A 52 -10.42 6.45 6.76
CA LEU A 52 -10.31 5.80 5.45
C LEU A 52 -10.12 6.82 4.31
N LEU A 53 -10.89 7.91 4.28
CA LEU A 53 -10.72 8.97 3.29
C LEU A 53 -9.30 9.56 3.34
N SER A 54 -8.83 9.89 4.54
CA SER A 54 -7.48 10.45 4.73
C SER A 54 -6.38 9.50 4.25
N ALA A 55 -6.48 8.21 4.64
CA ALA A 55 -5.51 7.20 4.24
C ALA A 55 -5.49 6.98 2.72
N LEU A 56 -6.66 6.83 2.07
CA LEU A 56 -6.73 6.58 0.65
C LEU A 56 -6.30 7.80 -0.20
N HIS A 57 -6.67 9.02 0.23
CA HIS A 57 -6.18 10.25 -0.40
C HIS A 57 -4.66 10.36 -0.33
N ALA A 58 -4.08 10.05 0.82
CA ALA A 58 -2.64 10.09 0.99
C ALA A 58 -1.93 9.05 0.12
N TRP A 59 -2.44 7.82 0.06
CA TRP A 59 -1.91 6.75 -0.79
C TRP A 59 -2.02 7.13 -2.28
N VAL A 60 -3.19 7.60 -2.74
CA VAL A 60 -3.39 8.02 -4.14
C VAL A 60 -2.41 9.14 -4.51
N ARG A 61 -2.24 10.16 -3.65
CA ARG A 61 -1.23 11.21 -3.91
C ARG A 61 0.17 10.63 -4.05
N ALA A 62 0.56 9.74 -3.16
CA ALA A 62 1.88 9.12 -3.18
C ALA A 62 2.13 8.37 -4.50
N VAL A 63 1.18 7.55 -4.96
CA VAL A 63 1.37 6.75 -6.19
C VAL A 63 1.16 7.54 -7.48
N THR A 64 0.40 8.64 -7.46
CA THR A 64 0.15 9.43 -8.68
C THR A 64 1.11 10.61 -8.86
N GLN A 65 1.69 11.14 -7.77
CA GLN A 65 2.46 12.38 -7.81
C GLN A 65 3.96 12.16 -7.53
N THR A 66 4.38 10.94 -7.25
CA THR A 66 5.79 10.62 -6.97
C THR A 66 6.28 9.41 -7.78
N ALA A 67 7.55 9.08 -7.65
CA ALA A 67 8.13 7.87 -8.24
C ALA A 67 7.61 6.56 -7.58
N MET A 68 6.80 6.65 -6.53
CA MET A 68 6.27 5.49 -5.82
C MET A 68 5.35 4.63 -6.70
N GLY A 69 4.48 5.24 -7.51
CA GLY A 69 3.56 4.49 -8.37
C GLY A 69 4.28 3.58 -9.37
N PRO A 70 5.17 4.09 -10.23
CA PRO A 70 5.97 3.25 -11.13
C PRO A 70 6.83 2.20 -10.40
N LEU A 71 7.36 2.52 -9.22
CA LEU A 71 8.13 1.57 -8.42
C LEU A 71 7.24 0.45 -7.87
N LEU A 72 6.08 0.79 -7.32
CA LEU A 72 5.08 -0.15 -6.80
C LEU A 72 4.59 -1.10 -7.89
N THR A 73 4.16 -0.58 -9.04
CA THR A 73 3.68 -1.40 -10.16
C THR A 73 4.76 -2.34 -10.68
N GLY A 74 6.01 -1.87 -10.77
CA GLY A 74 7.16 -2.69 -11.16
C GLY A 74 7.45 -3.82 -10.16
N LEU A 75 7.41 -3.53 -8.86
CA LEU A 75 7.60 -4.53 -7.81
C LEU A 75 6.48 -5.58 -7.81
N ILE A 76 5.22 -5.17 -7.93
CA ILE A 76 4.09 -6.10 -8.02
C ILE A 76 4.24 -7.02 -9.25
N ALA A 77 4.59 -6.48 -10.41
CA ALA A 77 4.77 -7.26 -11.62
C ALA A 77 5.92 -8.29 -11.48
N GLU A 78 7.07 -7.88 -10.93
CA GLU A 78 8.23 -8.76 -10.74
C GLU A 78 7.93 -9.85 -9.70
N ALA A 79 7.22 -9.51 -8.62
CA ALA A 79 6.84 -10.46 -7.57
C ALA A 79 5.89 -11.59 -8.05
N GLN A 80 5.20 -11.43 -9.20
CA GLN A 80 4.40 -12.52 -9.77
C GLN A 80 5.28 -13.70 -10.23
N HIS A 81 6.52 -13.42 -10.60
CA HIS A 81 7.46 -14.41 -11.16
C HIS A 81 8.61 -14.73 -10.22
N ASP A 82 8.76 -13.99 -9.11
CA ASP A 82 9.80 -14.18 -8.09
C ASP A 82 9.18 -14.48 -6.72
N PRO A 83 9.16 -15.77 -6.29
CA PRO A 83 8.59 -16.16 -4.99
C PRO A 83 9.33 -15.55 -3.78
N GLU A 84 10.64 -15.31 -3.88
CA GLU A 84 11.42 -14.69 -2.81
C GLU A 84 11.02 -13.21 -2.65
N LEU A 85 10.95 -12.48 -3.75
CA LEU A 85 10.49 -11.08 -3.75
C LEU A 85 9.04 -10.98 -3.25
N ARG A 86 8.17 -11.90 -3.68
CA ARG A 86 6.76 -11.94 -3.21
C ARG A 86 6.67 -12.18 -1.71
N GLY A 87 7.46 -13.09 -1.16
CA GLY A 87 7.55 -13.32 0.28
C GLY A 87 8.05 -12.08 1.02
N ALA A 88 9.15 -11.49 0.55
CA ALA A 88 9.70 -10.28 1.13
C ALA A 88 8.74 -9.09 1.05
N TRP A 89 8.00 -8.93 -0.04
CA TRP A 89 6.94 -7.92 -0.19
C TRP A 89 5.84 -8.09 0.86
N ARG A 90 5.30 -9.32 0.99
CA ARG A 90 4.28 -9.63 1.99
C ARG A 90 4.76 -9.27 3.40
N ASP A 91 5.95 -9.74 3.79
CA ASP A 91 6.42 -9.64 5.17
C ASP A 91 6.90 -8.22 5.55
N ARG A 92 7.40 -7.46 4.58
CA ARG A 92 8.06 -6.16 4.83
C ARG A 92 7.22 -4.95 4.47
N VAL A 93 6.19 -5.12 3.64
CA VAL A 93 5.29 -4.05 3.20
C VAL A 93 3.85 -4.35 3.56
N LEU A 94 3.31 -5.46 3.02
CA LEU A 94 1.88 -5.73 3.10
C LEU A 94 1.41 -5.94 4.55
N GLU A 95 2.04 -6.86 5.29
CA GLU A 95 1.63 -7.15 6.67
C GLU A 95 1.81 -5.98 7.65
N PRO A 96 2.93 -5.23 7.64
CA PRO A 96 3.04 -4.01 8.44
C PRO A 96 1.97 -2.97 8.11
N LEU A 97 1.68 -2.76 6.82
CA LEU A 97 0.64 -1.83 6.38
C LEU A 97 -0.75 -2.28 6.86
N ARG A 98 -1.10 -3.55 6.66
CA ARG A 98 -2.38 -4.12 7.11
C ARG A 98 -2.51 -4.03 8.63
N SER A 99 -1.46 -4.34 9.37
CA SER A 99 -1.47 -4.23 10.84
C SER A 99 -1.77 -2.81 11.31
N GLN A 100 -1.19 -1.79 10.68
CA GLN A 100 -1.51 -0.40 10.99
C GLN A 100 -2.97 -0.06 10.68
N HIS A 101 -3.50 -0.48 9.53
CA HIS A 101 -4.88 -0.18 9.15
C HIS A 101 -5.92 -0.98 9.97
N ARG A 102 -5.57 -2.17 10.48
CA ARG A 102 -6.42 -2.87 11.45
C ARG A 102 -6.67 -2.04 12.71
N ILE A 103 -5.70 -1.23 13.18
CA ILE A 103 -5.89 -0.31 14.30
C ILE A 103 -7.01 0.70 14.03
N MET A 104 -7.14 1.21 12.80
CA MET A 104 -8.24 2.11 12.44
C MET A 104 -9.60 1.41 12.56
N LEU A 105 -9.70 0.16 12.12
CA LEU A 105 -10.91 -0.64 12.22
C LEU A 105 -11.22 -1.00 13.68
N ASP A 106 -10.21 -1.33 14.48
CA ASP A 106 -10.39 -1.62 15.90
C ASP A 106 -10.91 -0.41 16.66
N ARG A 107 -10.37 0.80 16.41
CA ARG A 107 -10.91 2.05 16.97
C ARG A 107 -12.37 2.28 16.57
N ALA A 108 -12.73 1.99 15.32
CA ALA A 108 -14.10 2.12 14.85
C ALA A 108 -15.06 1.12 15.54
N ILE A 109 -14.60 -0.09 15.82
CA ILE A 109 -15.34 -1.09 16.61
C ILE A 109 -15.54 -0.57 18.04
N GLU A 110 -14.50 -0.06 18.68
CA GLU A 110 -14.56 0.52 20.04
C GLU A 110 -15.53 1.70 20.13
N ARG A 111 -15.60 2.53 19.06
CA ARG A 111 -16.56 3.63 18.96
C ARG A 111 -18.00 3.19 18.59
N GLY A 112 -18.19 1.90 18.25
CA GLY A 112 -19.50 1.37 17.85
C GLY A 112 -19.93 1.75 16.43
N GLU A 113 -19.00 2.22 15.58
CA GLU A 113 -19.28 2.60 14.19
C GLU A 113 -19.48 1.38 13.28
N ILE A 114 -18.78 0.27 13.57
CA ILE A 114 -18.86 -1.00 12.83
C ILE A 114 -18.96 -2.17 13.80
N PRO A 115 -19.58 -3.31 13.39
CA PRO A 115 -19.73 -4.46 14.26
C PRO A 115 -18.37 -5.17 14.49
N ALA A 116 -18.19 -5.75 15.69
CA ALA A 116 -16.97 -6.50 16.03
C ALA A 116 -16.78 -7.77 15.17
N SER A 117 -17.87 -8.26 14.56
CA SER A 117 -17.86 -9.45 13.68
C SER A 117 -17.33 -9.17 12.27
N VAL A 118 -17.01 -7.90 11.93
CA VAL A 118 -16.49 -7.56 10.61
C VAL A 118 -15.14 -8.25 10.36
N ASP A 119 -15.00 -8.84 9.19
CA ASP A 119 -13.71 -9.35 8.73
C ASP A 119 -12.82 -8.18 8.28
N ARG A 120 -11.85 -7.84 9.12
CA ARG A 120 -10.95 -6.71 8.89
C ARG A 120 -10.11 -6.89 7.64
N ASP A 121 -9.74 -8.11 7.31
CA ASP A 121 -8.88 -8.39 6.16
C ASP A 121 -9.66 -8.23 4.86
N VAL A 122 -10.91 -8.66 4.82
CA VAL A 122 -11.80 -8.42 3.67
C VAL A 122 -12.03 -6.91 3.46
N VAL A 123 -12.24 -6.15 4.54
CA VAL A 123 -12.38 -4.69 4.45
C VAL A 123 -11.14 -4.05 3.85
N LEU A 124 -9.95 -4.45 4.30
CA LEU A 124 -8.69 -3.91 3.78
C LEU A 124 -8.44 -4.34 2.33
N ASP A 125 -8.82 -5.54 1.93
CA ASP A 125 -8.72 -6.00 0.54
C ASP A 125 -9.61 -5.17 -0.39
N LEU A 126 -10.85 -4.87 0.01
CA LEU A 126 -11.75 -3.99 -0.73
C LEU A 126 -11.21 -2.55 -0.80
N PHE A 127 -10.68 -2.06 0.33
CA PHE A 127 -10.18 -0.70 0.47
C PHE A 127 -8.99 -0.39 -0.44
N PHE A 128 -7.97 -1.24 -0.42
CA PHE A 128 -6.79 -1.08 -1.27
C PHE A 128 -7.02 -1.59 -2.69
N GLY A 129 -7.73 -2.71 -2.84
CA GLY A 129 -7.88 -3.39 -4.12
C GLY A 129 -8.55 -2.53 -5.19
N ALA A 130 -9.53 -1.70 -4.84
CA ALA A 130 -10.19 -0.80 -5.78
C ALA A 130 -9.21 0.22 -6.39
N ALA A 131 -8.34 0.81 -5.57
CA ALA A 131 -7.37 1.79 -6.02
C ALA A 131 -6.15 1.13 -6.72
N GLU A 132 -5.67 0.00 -6.20
CA GLU A 132 -4.62 -0.79 -6.86
C GLU A 132 -5.04 -1.27 -8.25
N HIS A 133 -6.29 -1.70 -8.42
CA HIS A 133 -6.82 -2.09 -9.72
C HIS A 133 -6.73 -0.93 -10.73
N ARG A 134 -7.11 0.29 -10.34
CA ARG A 134 -6.97 1.47 -11.20
C ARG A 134 -5.51 1.83 -11.46
N LEU A 135 -4.64 1.71 -10.45
CA LEU A 135 -3.22 1.97 -10.60
C LEU A 135 -2.57 1.00 -11.60
N LEU A 136 -2.87 -0.30 -11.48
CA LEU A 136 -2.25 -1.35 -12.29
C LEU A 136 -2.71 -1.32 -13.75
N LEU A 137 -4.00 -1.06 -13.98
CA LEU A 137 -4.58 -1.08 -15.33
C LEU A 137 -4.65 0.29 -16.02
N GLY A 138 -4.61 1.39 -15.25
CA GLY A 138 -4.65 2.75 -15.79
C GLY A 138 -5.93 3.09 -16.59
N HIS A 139 -7.00 2.32 -16.41
CA HIS A 139 -8.22 2.43 -17.23
C HIS A 139 -9.14 3.58 -16.83
N LEU A 140 -9.05 4.05 -15.58
CA LEU A 140 -9.85 5.17 -15.04
C LEU A 140 -9.03 5.99 -14.04
N PRO A 141 -9.32 7.30 -13.90
CA PRO A 141 -8.59 8.16 -12.95
C PRO A 141 -8.99 7.85 -11.50
N MET A 142 -8.06 8.08 -10.58
CA MET A 142 -8.28 8.00 -9.13
C MET A 142 -8.63 9.39 -8.58
N THR A 143 -9.88 9.82 -8.82
CA THR A 143 -10.39 11.13 -8.38
C THR A 143 -10.80 11.14 -6.92
N GLY A 144 -11.00 12.33 -6.34
CA GLY A 144 -11.58 12.45 -4.99
C GLY A 144 -12.97 11.86 -4.87
N GLU A 145 -13.80 11.96 -5.93
CA GLU A 145 -15.14 11.33 -6.00
C GLU A 145 -15.03 9.81 -5.95
N PHE A 146 -14.12 9.23 -6.75
CA PHE A 146 -13.86 7.78 -6.69
C PHE A 146 -13.45 7.32 -5.29
N ILE A 147 -12.57 8.08 -4.62
CA ILE A 147 -12.12 7.74 -3.27
C ILE A 147 -13.30 7.77 -2.30
N ALA A 148 -14.15 8.79 -2.37
CA ALA A 148 -15.34 8.89 -1.53
C ALA A 148 -16.33 7.74 -1.78
N GLU A 149 -16.60 7.40 -3.05
CA GLU A 149 -17.47 6.29 -3.42
C GLU A 149 -16.96 4.94 -2.90
N VAL A 150 -15.67 4.65 -3.02
CA VAL A 150 -15.07 3.41 -2.48
C VAL A 150 -15.30 3.31 -0.98
N VAL A 151 -15.00 4.38 -0.24
CA VAL A 151 -15.19 4.40 1.22
C VAL A 151 -16.66 4.25 1.60
N ASP A 152 -17.56 4.97 0.93
CA ASP A 152 -19.00 4.95 1.24
C ASP A 152 -19.61 3.56 0.91
N MET A 153 -19.20 2.91 -0.18
CA MET A 153 -19.63 1.54 -0.50
C MET A 153 -19.15 0.52 0.53
N ILE A 154 -17.91 0.62 1.01
CA ILE A 154 -17.38 -0.25 2.06
C ILE A 154 -18.18 -0.09 3.33
N LEU A 155 -18.42 1.16 3.77
CA LEU A 155 -19.18 1.44 4.99
C LEU A 155 -20.63 0.98 4.89
N ALA A 156 -21.28 1.19 3.75
CA ALA A 156 -22.64 0.70 3.51
C ALA A 156 -22.70 -0.83 3.57
N GLY A 157 -21.71 -1.53 2.99
CA GLY A 157 -21.63 -2.99 3.06
C GLY A 157 -21.44 -3.52 4.48
N ILE A 158 -20.61 -2.85 5.29
CA ILE A 158 -20.35 -3.27 6.68
C ILE A 158 -21.56 -3.01 7.58
N THR A 159 -22.26 -1.87 7.40
CA THR A 159 -23.38 -1.47 8.26
C THR A 159 -24.73 -2.01 7.79
N GLY A 160 -24.88 -2.33 6.51
CA GLY A 160 -26.10 -2.86 5.91
C GLY A 160 -26.27 -4.38 6.03
N ALA A 161 -25.23 -5.11 6.39
CA ALA A 161 -25.27 -6.56 6.63
C ALA A 161 -25.88 -6.86 8.03
N ARG A 162 -27.21 -6.86 8.13
CA ARG A 162 -27.96 -7.42 9.27
C ARG A 162 -28.73 -8.63 8.81
#